data_09f5b673294240650a584c5c75d73a87
#
_entry.id   09f5b673294240650a584c5c75d73a87
#
_cell.length_a   1.000
_cell.length_b   1.000
_cell.length_c   1.000
_cell.angle_alpha   90.00
_cell.angle_beta   90.00
_cell.angle_gamma   90.00
#
_symmetry.space_group_name_H-M   'P 1'
#
loop_
_entity.id
_entity.type
_entity.pdbx_description
1 polymer ?
#
loop_
_entity_poly.entity_id
_entity_poly.type
_entity_poly.pdbx_seq_one_letter_code
_entity_poly.pdbx_strand_id
1 'polypeptide(L)'
;MVSAMRRYYFDIREGDKVAIDEEGKELPDVEAAQEEAARSLADLARDKVGCHPFCEVSIEVRDSEGPVVEAKFSWELRQTRH
;
A
#
# COMPACT_ATOMS: atom_id res chain seq x y z
N MET A 1 -22.49 -23.69 -4.03
CA MET A 1 -21.06 -23.38 -3.87
C MET A 1 -20.86 -21.95 -3.40
N VAL A 2 -20.20 -21.80 -2.32
CA VAL A 2 -19.97 -20.48 -1.76
C VAL A 2 -18.54 -20.07 -2.04
N SER A 3 -18.41 -18.91 -2.67
CA SER A 3 -17.12 -18.31 -2.84
C SER A 3 -16.76 -17.56 -1.57
N ALA A 4 -15.71 -17.97 -0.93
CA ALA A 4 -15.31 -17.35 0.33
C ALA A 4 -14.57 -16.05 0.04
N MET A 5 -15.30 -14.97 0.00
CA MET A 5 -14.70 -13.65 -0.06
C MET A 5 -14.19 -13.30 1.32
N ARG A 6 -13.04 -12.69 1.36
CA ARG A 6 -12.45 -12.23 2.60
C ARG A 6 -12.33 -10.73 2.59
N ARG A 7 -12.40 -10.14 3.76
CA ARG A 7 -12.25 -8.68 3.88
C ARG A 7 -10.82 -8.36 4.22
N TYR A 8 -10.22 -7.52 3.41
CA TYR A 8 -8.85 -7.06 3.59
C TYR A 8 -8.86 -5.56 3.84
N TYR A 9 -7.96 -5.10 4.69
CA TYR A 9 -7.83 -3.70 5.06
C TYR A 9 -6.48 -3.22 4.59
N PHE A 10 -6.44 -2.02 4.03
CA PHE A 10 -5.25 -1.48 3.39
C PHE A 10 -4.83 -0.23 4.13
N ASP A 11 -3.93 -0.39 5.09
CA ASP A 11 -3.42 0.72 5.89
C ASP A 11 -2.27 1.37 5.14
N ILE A 12 -2.30 2.69 5.05
CA ILE A 12 -1.31 3.43 4.28
C ILE A 12 -0.40 4.17 5.24
N ARG A 13 0.90 4.05 4.99
CA ARG A 13 1.90 4.76 5.79
C ARG A 13 2.74 5.62 4.86
N GLU A 14 2.83 6.91 5.18
CA GLU A 14 3.65 7.87 4.46
C GLU A 14 4.55 8.57 5.48
N GLY A 15 5.83 8.19 5.49
CA GLY A 15 6.73 8.71 6.52
C GLY A 15 6.21 8.29 7.88
N ASP A 16 5.92 9.27 8.73
CA ASP A 16 5.40 8.99 10.08
C ASP A 16 3.87 9.12 10.15
N LYS A 17 3.22 9.33 9.02
CA LYS A 17 1.77 9.41 8.97
C LYS A 17 1.18 8.05 8.63
N VAL A 18 0.13 7.67 9.33
CA VAL A 18 -0.54 6.40 9.11
C VAL A 18 -2.03 6.65 8.94
N ALA A 19 -2.59 6.11 7.87
CA ALA A 19 -4.03 6.14 7.63
C ALA A 19 -4.56 4.72 7.75
N ILE A 20 -5.36 4.47 8.75
CA ILE A 20 -5.92 3.15 9.01
C ILE A 20 -7.21 2.99 8.22
N ASP A 21 -7.30 1.89 7.48
CA ASP A 21 -8.50 1.57 6.71
C ASP A 21 -9.51 0.91 7.64
N GLU A 22 -10.65 1.53 7.80
CA GLU A 22 -11.68 1.00 8.68
C GLU A 22 -12.81 0.30 7.94
N GLU A 23 -12.85 0.42 6.63
CA GLU A 23 -13.93 -0.18 5.86
C GLU A 23 -13.53 -1.49 5.21
N GLY A 24 -12.32 -1.54 4.68
CA GLY A 24 -11.85 -2.73 4.03
C GLY A 24 -12.47 -2.95 2.67
N LYS A 25 -12.08 -4.05 2.05
CA LYS A 25 -12.55 -4.41 0.73
C LYS A 25 -12.61 -5.92 0.65
N GLU A 26 -13.68 -6.44 0.09
CA GLU A 26 -13.83 -7.89 -0.05
C GLU A 26 -13.15 -8.37 -1.32
N LEU A 27 -12.27 -9.34 -1.17
CA LEU A 27 -11.51 -9.89 -2.26
C LEU A 27 -11.46 -11.41 -2.11
N PRO A 28 -11.27 -12.12 -3.23
CA PRO A 28 -11.35 -13.59 -3.16
C PRO A 28 -10.16 -14.23 -2.46
N ASP A 29 -8.97 -13.63 -2.55
CA ASP A 29 -7.79 -14.26 -1.96
C ASP A 29 -6.70 -13.22 -1.76
N VAL A 30 -5.59 -13.67 -1.18
CA VAL A 30 -4.49 -12.79 -0.88
C VAL A 30 -3.80 -12.28 -2.14
N GLU A 31 -3.84 -13.05 -3.23
CA GLU A 31 -3.23 -12.58 -4.48
C GLU A 31 -3.98 -11.38 -5.04
N ALA A 32 -5.31 -11.40 -4.94
CA ALA A 32 -6.09 -10.23 -5.34
C ALA A 32 -5.76 -9.03 -4.47
N ALA A 33 -5.53 -9.27 -3.17
CA ALA A 33 -5.15 -8.20 -2.27
C ALA A 33 -3.77 -7.63 -2.62
N GLN A 34 -2.84 -8.50 -3.05
CA GLN A 34 -1.53 -8.06 -3.47
C GLN A 34 -1.61 -7.15 -4.70
N GLU A 35 -2.46 -7.52 -5.66
CA GLU A 35 -2.63 -6.72 -6.86
C GLU A 35 -3.25 -5.37 -6.52
N GLU A 36 -4.22 -5.38 -5.62
CA GLU A 36 -4.85 -4.13 -5.21
C GLU A 36 -3.84 -3.23 -4.51
N ALA A 37 -3.03 -3.80 -3.63
CA ALA A 37 -2.01 -3.04 -2.92
C ALA A 37 -0.99 -2.45 -3.90
N ALA A 38 -0.56 -3.24 -4.87
CA ALA A 38 0.42 -2.76 -5.85
C ALA A 38 -0.13 -1.62 -6.67
N ARG A 39 -1.39 -1.73 -7.11
CA ARG A 39 -2.02 -0.68 -7.90
C ARG A 39 -2.18 0.60 -7.08
N SER A 40 -2.65 0.47 -5.85
CA SER A 40 -2.82 1.63 -4.98
C SER A 40 -1.49 2.28 -4.67
N LEU A 41 -0.46 1.47 -4.43
CA LEU A 41 0.86 1.99 -4.14
C LEU A 41 1.43 2.76 -5.33
N ALA A 42 1.21 2.26 -6.54
CA ALA A 42 1.68 2.94 -7.75
C ALA A 42 1.00 4.30 -7.90
N ASP A 43 -0.29 4.38 -7.60
CA ASP A 43 -1.01 5.65 -7.68
C ASP A 43 -0.48 6.64 -6.64
N LEU A 44 -0.24 6.17 -5.43
CA LEU A 44 0.32 7.03 -4.38
C LEU A 44 1.72 7.52 -4.76
N ALA A 45 2.54 6.62 -5.30
CA ALA A 45 3.90 6.96 -5.68
C ALA A 45 3.91 8.00 -6.78
N ARG A 46 2.99 7.89 -7.74
CA ARG A 46 2.91 8.85 -8.85
C ARG A 46 2.70 10.26 -8.34
N ASP A 47 1.89 10.40 -7.29
CA ASP A 47 1.61 11.72 -6.73
C ASP A 47 2.79 12.29 -5.96
N LYS A 48 3.71 11.43 -5.52
CA LYS A 48 4.79 11.87 -4.64
C LYS A 48 6.10 12.12 -5.37
N VAL A 49 6.35 11.39 -6.47
CA VAL A 49 7.64 11.54 -7.16
C VAL A 49 7.72 12.95 -7.76
N GLY A 50 8.88 13.54 -7.68
CA GLY A 50 9.10 14.87 -8.21
C GLY A 50 8.72 15.99 -7.28
N CYS A 51 7.97 15.71 -6.23
CA CYS A 51 7.57 16.72 -5.26
C CYS A 51 8.59 16.85 -4.14
N HIS A 52 9.25 15.75 -3.81
CA HIS A 52 10.19 15.71 -2.70
C HIS A 52 11.42 14.93 -3.13
N PRO A 53 12.61 15.27 -2.60
CA PRO A 53 13.82 14.51 -2.92
C PRO A 53 13.81 13.11 -2.33
N PHE A 54 12.95 12.86 -1.35
CA PHE A 54 12.84 11.54 -0.73
C PHE A 54 11.40 11.33 -0.32
N CYS A 55 10.89 10.14 -0.61
CA CYS A 55 9.62 9.73 -0.03
C CYS A 55 9.60 8.23 0.13
N GLU A 56 8.85 7.79 1.12
CA GLU A 56 8.65 6.37 1.37
C GLU A 56 7.19 6.17 1.70
N VAL A 57 6.55 5.29 0.94
CA VAL A 57 5.14 5.00 1.10
C VAL A 57 4.98 3.49 1.17
N SER A 58 4.17 3.02 2.10
CA SER A 58 3.89 1.59 2.18
C SER A 58 2.41 1.38 2.41
N ILE A 59 1.95 0.22 2.00
CA ILE A 59 0.58 -0.24 2.25
C ILE A 59 0.70 -1.58 2.96
N GLU A 60 0.11 -1.67 4.13
CA GLU A 60 0.04 -2.92 4.85
C GLU A 60 -1.36 -3.48 4.71
N VAL A 61 -1.44 -4.70 4.18
CA VAL A 61 -2.72 -5.38 4.03
C VAL A 61 -2.89 -6.31 5.22
N ARG A 62 -4.03 -6.21 5.87
CA ARG A 62 -4.34 -7.08 6.99
C ARG A 62 -5.74 -7.67 6.80
N ASP A 63 -5.94 -8.82 7.41
CA ASP A 63 -7.27 -9.43 7.46
C ASP A 63 -7.66 -9.55 8.94
N SER A 64 -8.67 -10.37 9.21
CA SER A 64 -9.16 -10.51 10.59
C SER A 64 -8.13 -11.17 11.52
N GLU A 65 -7.10 -11.80 10.96
CA GLU A 65 -6.09 -12.48 11.75
C GLU A 65 -4.79 -11.72 11.85
N GLY A 66 -4.69 -10.57 11.19
CA GLY A 66 -3.50 -9.76 11.27
C GLY A 66 -2.92 -9.43 9.92
N PRO A 67 -1.70 -8.86 9.90
CA PRO A 67 -1.06 -8.48 8.63
C PRO A 67 -0.76 -9.69 7.76
N VAL A 68 -0.97 -9.53 6.45
CA VAL A 68 -0.70 -10.62 5.49
C VAL A 68 0.26 -10.20 4.40
N VAL A 69 0.30 -8.91 4.03
CA VAL A 69 1.13 -8.43 2.93
C VAL A 69 1.57 -7.01 3.25
N GLU A 70 2.78 -6.67 2.83
CA GLU A 70 3.23 -5.29 2.86
C GLU A 70 3.85 -4.95 1.51
N ALA A 71 3.42 -3.85 0.92
CA ALA A 71 4.01 -3.32 -0.30
C ALA A 71 4.64 -1.98 0.02
N LYS A 72 5.85 -1.76 -0.45
CA LYS A 72 6.60 -0.55 -0.12
C LYS A 72 7.20 0.05 -1.37
N PHE A 73 7.15 1.37 -1.43
CA PHE A 73 7.79 2.15 -2.48
C PHE A 73 8.73 3.16 -1.82
N SER A 74 9.93 3.25 -2.36
CA SER A 74 10.93 4.19 -1.88
C SER A 74 11.45 5.00 -3.06
N TRP A 75 11.53 6.30 -2.88
CA TRP A 75 11.99 7.21 -3.92
C TRP A 75 13.02 8.14 -3.32
N GLU A 76 14.17 8.24 -3.98
CA GLU A 76 15.20 9.17 -3.54
C GLU A 76 15.83 9.83 -4.76
N LEU A 77 15.89 11.14 -4.74
CA LEU A 77 16.54 11.91 -5.80
C LEU A 77 17.76 12.59 -5.22
N ARG A 78 18.90 12.31 -5.79
CA ARG A 78 20.14 12.92 -5.34
C ARG A 78 20.82 13.60 -6.51
N GLN A 79 21.26 14.82 -6.28
CA GLN A 79 22.02 15.55 -7.28
C GLN A 79 23.48 15.10 -7.19
N THR A 80 23.94 14.45 -8.24
CA THR A 80 25.30 13.90 -8.23
C THR A 80 26.31 14.86 -8.84
N ARG A 81 25.85 16.03 -9.27
CA ARG A 81 26.70 17.01 -9.92
C ARG A 81 26.28 18.38 -9.47
N HIS A 82 27.28 19.19 -9.10
CA HIS A 82 27.07 20.54 -8.54
C HIS A 82 27.40 21.62 -9.54
#